data_4b449df07be85b82217cc32ae58499d9
#
_entry.id   4b449df07be85b82217cc32ae58499d9
#
_cell.length_a   1.000
_cell.length_b   1.000
_cell.length_c   1.000
_cell.angle_alpha   90.00
_cell.angle_beta   90.00
_cell.angle_gamma   90.00
#
_symmetry.space_group_name_H-M   'P 1'
#
loop_
_entity.id
_entity.type
_entity.pdbx_description
1 polymer ?
#
loop_
_entity_poly.entity_id
_entity_poly.type
_entity_poly.pdbx_seq_one_letter_code
_entity_poly.pdbx_strand_id
1 'polypeptide(L)'
;MSNRTFTMIKPDAFAAGHTGSILKHIEAAGFKIIAMKAIRLSAEKAGEFYAVHKERPFYGELVAFMSSGPIVAAILEKENAVADFRTLIGATNPAQAADGTIRKLYAKSVGENAVHGSDSDENAAIEGNFFFSAFERI
;
A
#
# COMPACT_ATOMS: atom_id res chain seq x y z
N MET A 1 15.49 13.15 5.21
CA MET A 1 14.38 12.28 5.59
C MET A 1 13.09 12.80 5.00
N SER A 2 12.38 11.96 4.26
CA SER A 2 11.12 12.38 3.63
C SER A 2 9.97 12.29 4.64
N ASN A 3 9.00 13.21 4.49
CA ASN A 3 7.77 13.18 5.28
C ASN A 3 6.61 12.56 4.50
N ARG A 4 6.90 11.88 3.40
CA ARG A 4 5.88 11.24 2.57
C ARG A 4 6.13 9.77 2.38
N THR A 5 5.06 8.99 2.32
CA THR A 5 5.13 7.58 1.99
C THR A 5 3.99 7.23 1.04
N PHE A 6 4.09 6.09 0.39
CA PHE A 6 3.07 5.61 -0.53
C PHE A 6 2.44 4.34 0.02
N THR A 7 1.13 4.22 -0.16
CA THR A 7 0.38 3.01 0.22
C THR A 7 -0.59 2.61 -0.88
N MET A 8 -0.93 1.33 -0.88
CA MET A 8 -2.07 0.81 -1.64
C MET A 8 -2.91 -0.03 -0.70
N ILE A 9 -4.23 0.11 -0.78
CA ILE A 9 -5.16 -0.87 -0.21
C ILE A 9 -5.36 -1.89 -1.32
N LYS A 10 -4.97 -3.13 -1.04
CA LYS A 10 -4.90 -4.19 -2.05
C LYS A 10 -6.28 -4.78 -2.35
N PRO A 11 -6.42 -5.54 -3.46
CA PRO A 11 -7.73 -6.05 -3.87
C PRO A 11 -8.46 -6.88 -2.82
N ASP A 12 -7.75 -7.62 -1.98
CA ASP A 12 -8.36 -8.43 -0.92
C ASP A 12 -9.11 -7.56 0.10
N ALA A 13 -8.46 -6.52 0.61
CA ALA A 13 -9.07 -5.62 1.59
C ALA A 13 -10.15 -4.74 0.94
N PHE A 14 -9.94 -4.31 -0.29
CA PHE A 14 -10.95 -3.53 -1.01
C PHE A 14 -12.22 -4.36 -1.20
N ALA A 15 -12.09 -5.58 -1.69
CA ALA A 15 -13.23 -6.48 -1.93
C ALA A 15 -13.97 -6.83 -0.64
N ALA A 16 -13.24 -6.93 0.47
CA ALA A 16 -13.83 -7.24 1.78
C ALA A 16 -14.52 -6.04 2.43
N GLY A 17 -14.44 -4.86 1.83
CA GLY A 17 -15.07 -3.65 2.37
C GLY A 17 -14.30 -2.98 3.50
N HIS A 18 -12.99 -3.22 3.57
CA HIS A 18 -12.15 -2.68 4.64
C HIS A 18 -11.54 -1.31 4.33
N THR A 19 -11.76 -0.76 3.13
CA THR A 19 -11.15 0.51 2.71
C THR A 19 -11.38 1.63 3.72
N GLY A 20 -12.62 1.87 4.11
CA GLY A 20 -12.94 2.94 5.06
C GLY A 20 -12.30 2.74 6.43
N SER A 21 -12.30 1.52 6.93
CA SER A 21 -11.69 1.21 8.23
C SER A 21 -10.17 1.40 8.19
N ILE A 22 -9.52 1.02 7.10
CA ILE A 22 -8.08 1.19 6.93
C ILE A 22 -7.74 2.68 6.83
N LEU A 23 -8.49 3.46 6.04
CA LEU A 23 -8.26 4.90 5.94
C LEU A 23 -8.46 5.60 7.29
N LYS A 24 -9.45 5.19 8.07
CA LYS A 24 -9.67 5.72 9.41
C LYS A 24 -8.47 5.44 10.31
N HIS A 25 -7.94 4.23 10.26
CA HIS A 25 -6.74 3.84 11.02
C HIS A 25 -5.55 4.74 10.67
N ILE A 26 -5.36 5.00 9.38
CA ILE A 26 -4.29 5.83 8.87
C ILE A 26 -4.43 7.27 9.38
N GLU A 27 -5.60 7.85 9.25
CA GLU A 27 -5.84 9.23 9.72
C GLU A 27 -5.73 9.35 11.24
N ALA A 28 -6.23 8.35 11.97
CA ALA A 28 -6.15 8.34 13.43
C ALA A 28 -4.70 8.29 13.93
N ALA A 29 -3.79 7.74 13.13
CA ALA A 29 -2.36 7.69 13.45
C ALA A 29 -1.61 8.98 13.11
N GLY A 30 -2.31 10.00 12.59
CA GLY A 30 -1.72 11.30 12.31
C GLY A 30 -1.24 11.51 10.88
N PHE A 31 -1.50 10.56 9.97
CA PHE A 31 -1.15 10.73 8.56
C PHE A 31 -2.18 11.58 7.84
N LYS A 32 -1.69 12.50 7.01
CA LYS A 32 -2.51 13.29 6.11
C LYS A 32 -2.54 12.62 4.75
N ILE A 33 -3.71 12.49 4.16
CA ILE A 33 -3.85 11.94 2.80
C ILE A 33 -3.70 13.11 1.84
N ILE A 34 -2.64 13.13 1.05
CA ILE A 34 -2.37 14.24 0.11
C ILE A 34 -2.67 13.89 -1.34
N ALA A 35 -2.89 12.63 -1.63
CA ALA A 35 -3.37 12.15 -2.93
C ALA A 35 -4.01 10.80 -2.72
N MET A 36 -5.11 10.53 -3.42
CA MET A 36 -5.80 9.24 -3.29
C MET A 36 -6.65 9.00 -4.52
N LYS A 37 -6.65 7.76 -5.00
CA LYS A 37 -7.60 7.34 -6.04
C LYS A 37 -7.88 5.85 -5.97
N ALA A 38 -9.10 5.49 -6.35
CA ALA A 38 -9.52 4.10 -6.51
C ALA A 38 -9.39 3.76 -7.99
N ILE A 39 -8.62 2.73 -8.30
CA ILE A 39 -8.38 2.31 -9.69
C ILE A 39 -8.27 0.80 -9.77
N ARG A 40 -8.28 0.28 -10.97
CA ARG A 40 -7.97 -1.11 -11.24
C ARG A 40 -6.73 -1.18 -12.12
N LEU A 41 -5.69 -1.85 -11.65
CA LEU A 41 -4.48 -2.05 -12.43
C LEU A 41 -4.70 -3.09 -13.51
N SER A 42 -4.19 -2.84 -14.72
CA SER A 42 -4.03 -3.90 -15.70
C SER A 42 -2.88 -4.80 -15.28
N ALA A 43 -2.82 -6.02 -15.82
CA ALA A 43 -1.68 -6.90 -15.56
C ALA A 43 -0.37 -6.24 -16.01
N GLU A 44 -0.40 -5.50 -17.13
CA GLU A 44 0.77 -4.77 -17.63
C GLU A 44 1.25 -3.73 -16.61
N LYS A 45 0.35 -2.90 -16.09
CA LYS A 45 0.71 -1.87 -15.11
C LYS A 45 1.15 -2.46 -13.78
N ALA A 46 0.51 -3.51 -13.33
CA ALA A 46 0.96 -4.22 -12.13
C ALA A 46 2.37 -4.79 -12.34
N GLY A 47 2.65 -5.34 -13.52
CA GLY A 47 3.98 -5.84 -13.85
C GLY A 47 5.04 -4.74 -13.84
N GLU A 48 4.71 -3.55 -14.35
CA GLU A 48 5.63 -2.41 -14.32
C GLU A 48 5.92 -1.96 -12.88
N PHE A 49 4.89 -1.87 -12.06
CA PHE A 49 5.05 -1.45 -10.66
C PHE A 49 5.97 -2.42 -9.89
N TYR A 50 5.81 -3.70 -10.12
CA TYR A 50 6.58 -4.75 -9.43
C TYR A 50 7.77 -5.25 -10.23
N ALA A 51 8.23 -4.51 -11.24
CA ALA A 51 9.32 -4.93 -12.14
C ALA A 51 10.60 -5.31 -11.41
N VAL A 52 10.88 -4.70 -10.25
CA VAL A 52 12.02 -5.03 -9.39
C VAL A 52 11.99 -6.50 -8.93
N HIS A 53 10.82 -7.12 -8.92
CA HIS A 53 10.63 -8.52 -8.52
C HIS A 53 10.49 -9.48 -9.71
N LYS A 54 10.75 -9.01 -10.94
CA LYS A 54 10.50 -9.76 -12.17
C LYS A 54 11.16 -11.16 -12.18
N GLU A 55 12.31 -11.30 -11.57
CA GLU A 55 13.04 -12.57 -11.50
C GLU A 55 12.62 -13.46 -10.33
N ARG A 56 11.71 -13.00 -9.47
CA ARG A 56 11.28 -13.75 -8.31
C ARG A 56 10.18 -14.75 -8.69
N PRO A 57 10.17 -15.95 -8.04
CA PRO A 57 9.15 -16.96 -8.34
C PRO A 57 7.72 -16.48 -8.12
N PHE A 58 7.50 -15.58 -7.16
CA PHE A 58 6.17 -15.08 -6.83
C PHE A 58 5.66 -13.98 -7.74
N TYR A 59 6.48 -13.50 -8.69
CA TYR A 59 6.15 -12.34 -9.51
C TYR A 59 4.83 -12.51 -10.27
N GLY A 60 4.63 -13.65 -10.93
CA GLY A 60 3.41 -13.91 -11.69
C GLY A 60 2.16 -13.89 -10.84
N GLU A 61 2.21 -14.52 -9.66
CA GLU A 61 1.08 -14.54 -8.74
C GLU A 61 0.79 -13.14 -8.19
N LEU A 62 1.84 -12.37 -7.88
CA LEU A 62 1.69 -11.00 -7.38
C LEU A 62 1.02 -10.11 -8.42
N VAL A 63 1.46 -10.18 -9.68
CA VAL A 63 0.88 -9.41 -10.78
C VAL A 63 -0.59 -9.79 -10.98
N ALA A 64 -0.90 -11.09 -11.00
CA ALA A 64 -2.26 -11.58 -11.14
C ALA A 64 -3.14 -11.09 -9.98
N PHE A 65 -2.65 -11.17 -8.76
CA PHE A 65 -3.37 -10.73 -7.58
C PHE A 65 -3.65 -9.22 -7.62
N MET A 66 -2.63 -8.41 -7.89
CA MET A 66 -2.77 -6.95 -7.87
C MET A 66 -3.63 -6.41 -9.01
N SER A 67 -3.82 -7.18 -10.08
CA SER A 67 -4.71 -6.81 -11.20
C SER A 67 -6.08 -7.50 -11.12
N SER A 68 -6.34 -8.26 -10.07
CA SER A 68 -7.59 -9.04 -9.94
C SER A 68 -8.81 -8.22 -9.56
N GLY A 69 -8.63 -7.02 -9.04
CA GLY A 69 -9.74 -6.16 -8.63
C GLY A 69 -9.25 -4.76 -8.31
N PRO A 70 -10.18 -3.87 -7.93
CA PRO A 70 -9.83 -2.49 -7.58
C PRO A 70 -8.90 -2.39 -6.40
N ILE A 71 -8.10 -1.34 -6.40
CA ILE A 71 -7.22 -0.95 -5.30
C ILE A 71 -7.46 0.52 -4.97
N VAL A 72 -6.96 0.96 -3.82
CA VAL A 72 -6.88 2.39 -3.49
C VAL A 72 -5.42 2.74 -3.33
N ALA A 73 -4.92 3.66 -4.15
CA ALA A 73 -3.56 4.17 -4.05
C ALA A 73 -3.59 5.51 -3.34
N ALA A 74 -2.62 5.79 -2.49
CA ALA A 74 -2.56 7.05 -1.75
C ALA A 74 -1.13 7.46 -1.41
N ILE A 75 -0.91 8.78 -1.40
CA ILE A 75 0.31 9.37 -0.85
C ILE A 75 -0.06 9.96 0.51
N LEU A 76 0.72 9.63 1.52
CA LEU A 76 0.50 10.03 2.90
C LEU A 76 1.63 10.92 3.37
N GLU A 77 1.30 11.87 4.25
CA GLU A 77 2.28 12.80 4.79
C GLU A 77 2.25 12.80 6.32
N LYS A 78 3.41 12.66 6.91
CA LYS A 78 3.64 12.71 8.34
C LYS A 78 5.14 12.77 8.56
N GLU A 79 5.59 13.42 9.63
CA GLU A 79 7.01 13.37 9.99
C GLU A 79 7.44 11.91 10.13
N ASN A 80 8.58 11.54 9.53
CA ASN A 80 9.11 10.17 9.52
C ASN A 80 8.14 9.15 8.92
N ALA A 81 7.49 9.53 7.83
CA ALA A 81 6.33 8.81 7.28
C ALA A 81 6.60 7.35 6.94
N VAL A 82 7.72 7.04 6.28
CA VAL A 82 8.01 5.66 5.84
C VAL A 82 8.10 4.72 7.04
N ALA A 83 8.93 5.07 8.02
CA ALA A 83 9.14 4.22 9.20
C ALA A 83 7.86 4.09 10.03
N ASP A 84 7.18 5.20 10.27
CA ASP A 84 5.95 5.20 11.08
C ASP A 84 4.82 4.43 10.40
N PHE A 85 4.71 4.53 9.09
CA PHE A 85 3.68 3.78 8.37
C PHE A 85 3.96 2.28 8.39
N ARG A 86 5.22 1.87 8.25
CA ARG A 86 5.57 0.45 8.35
C ARG A 86 5.24 -0.12 9.72
N THR A 87 5.41 0.65 10.77
CA THR A 87 4.99 0.26 12.12
C THR A 87 3.47 0.13 12.22
N LEU A 88 2.75 1.08 11.63
CA LEU A 88 1.27 1.09 11.67
C LEU A 88 0.68 -0.12 10.95
N ILE A 89 1.24 -0.49 9.79
CA ILE A 89 0.69 -1.62 9.03
C ILE A 89 1.09 -2.98 9.59
N GLY A 90 2.24 -3.06 10.23
CA GLY A 90 2.72 -4.29 10.87
C GLY A 90 3.52 -5.20 9.93
N ALA A 91 3.93 -6.34 10.47
CA ALA A 91 4.74 -7.32 9.73
C ALA A 91 4.01 -7.83 8.49
N THR A 92 4.79 -8.16 7.44
CA THR A 92 4.27 -8.69 6.18
C THR A 92 3.38 -9.90 6.38
N ASN A 93 3.79 -10.81 7.29
CA ASN A 93 2.96 -11.94 7.67
C ASN A 93 2.03 -11.50 8.81
N PRO A 94 0.70 -11.51 8.59
CA PRO A 94 -0.24 -11.08 9.63
C PRO A 94 -0.18 -11.91 10.90
N ALA A 95 0.24 -13.17 10.82
CA ALA A 95 0.40 -14.00 12.00
C ALA A 95 1.51 -13.48 12.94
N GLN A 96 2.46 -12.73 12.40
CA GLN A 96 3.59 -12.15 13.14
C GLN A 96 3.39 -10.65 13.41
N ALA A 97 2.31 -10.06 12.90
CA ALA A 97 2.04 -8.65 13.09
C ALA A 97 1.56 -8.38 14.52
N ALA A 98 2.00 -7.24 15.08
CA ALA A 98 1.58 -6.85 16.43
C ALA A 98 0.09 -6.53 16.47
N ASP A 99 -0.51 -6.70 17.64
CA ASP A 99 -1.92 -6.38 17.85
C ASP A 99 -2.17 -4.90 17.54
N GLY A 100 -3.31 -4.62 16.92
CA GLY A 100 -3.70 -3.26 16.56
C GLY A 100 -3.13 -2.75 15.24
N THR A 101 -2.22 -3.48 14.60
CA THR A 101 -1.72 -3.10 13.28
C THR A 101 -2.75 -3.43 12.20
N ILE A 102 -2.65 -2.73 11.07
CA ILE A 102 -3.61 -2.92 9.96
C ILE A 102 -3.58 -4.36 9.45
N ARG A 103 -2.41 -4.95 9.28
CA ARG A 103 -2.29 -6.33 8.81
C ARG A 103 -2.83 -7.33 9.81
N LYS A 104 -2.63 -7.10 11.10
CA LYS A 104 -3.20 -7.98 12.13
C LYS A 104 -4.72 -7.97 12.09
N LEU A 105 -5.32 -6.80 11.85
CA LEU A 105 -6.76 -6.62 11.86
C LEU A 105 -7.43 -7.09 10.55
N TYR A 106 -6.79 -6.86 9.40
CA TYR A 106 -7.47 -6.98 8.10
C TYR A 106 -6.82 -7.93 7.11
N ALA A 107 -5.59 -8.37 7.32
CA ALA A 107 -4.90 -9.25 6.40
C ALA A 107 -5.20 -10.72 6.71
N LYS A 108 -5.25 -11.55 5.66
CA LYS A 108 -5.53 -12.97 5.80
C LYS A 108 -4.27 -13.82 5.79
N SER A 109 -3.29 -13.43 4.98
CA SER A 109 -2.06 -14.20 4.76
C SER A 109 -0.95 -13.30 4.23
N VAL A 110 0.22 -13.86 4.02
CA VAL A 110 1.34 -13.13 3.40
C VAL A 110 0.97 -12.65 1.99
N GLY A 111 0.28 -13.49 1.22
CA GLY A 111 -0.15 -13.15 -0.14
C GLY A 111 -1.33 -12.19 -0.20
N GLU A 112 -2.22 -12.24 0.81
CA GLU A 112 -3.37 -11.35 0.92
C GLU A 112 -3.24 -10.53 2.20
N ASN A 113 -2.28 -9.60 2.18
CA ASN A 113 -1.89 -8.86 3.39
C ASN A 113 -2.41 -7.43 3.46
N ALA A 114 -3.48 -7.15 2.78
CA ALA A 114 -4.34 -5.96 2.85
C ALA A 114 -3.73 -4.67 2.30
N VAL A 115 -2.50 -4.33 2.64
CA VAL A 115 -1.91 -3.04 2.29
C VAL A 115 -0.45 -3.18 1.86
N HIS A 116 -0.01 -2.18 1.09
CA HIS A 116 1.39 -1.98 0.74
C HIS A 116 1.91 -0.75 1.48
N GLY A 117 3.15 -0.78 1.91
CA GLY A 117 3.85 0.39 2.43
C GLY A 117 5.24 0.45 1.83
N SER A 118 5.67 1.65 1.44
CA SER A 118 7.02 1.84 0.88
C SER A 118 8.09 1.47 1.91
N ASP A 119 9.21 0.92 1.45
CA ASP A 119 10.29 0.45 2.31
C ASP A 119 11.42 1.47 2.51
N SER A 120 11.39 2.56 1.74
CA SER A 120 12.38 3.64 1.83
C SER A 120 11.81 4.94 1.30
N ASP A 121 12.45 6.06 1.66
CA ASP A 121 12.07 7.38 1.14
C ASP A 121 12.21 7.41 -0.39
N GLU A 122 13.28 6.81 -0.91
CA GLU A 122 13.53 6.74 -2.35
C GLU A 122 12.42 5.97 -3.07
N ASN A 123 12.07 4.80 -2.58
CA ASN A 123 11.01 4.00 -3.19
C ASN A 123 9.64 4.65 -3.01
N ALA A 124 9.40 5.35 -1.92
CA ALA A 124 8.15 6.10 -1.74
C ALA A 124 7.96 7.14 -2.83
N ALA A 125 9.02 7.86 -3.20
CA ALA A 125 8.97 8.85 -4.28
C ALA A 125 8.68 8.18 -5.63
N ILE A 126 9.38 7.09 -5.94
CA ILE A 126 9.19 6.34 -7.19
C ILE A 126 7.76 5.81 -7.29
N GLU A 127 7.27 5.21 -6.22
CA GLU A 127 5.94 4.60 -6.18
C GLU A 127 4.84 5.67 -6.28
N GLY A 128 5.00 6.78 -5.57
CA GLY A 128 4.06 7.89 -5.66
C GLY A 128 4.00 8.49 -7.07
N ASN A 129 5.14 8.64 -7.71
CA ASN A 129 5.21 9.17 -9.08
C ASN A 129 4.63 8.21 -10.12
N PHE A 130 4.61 6.92 -9.83
CA PHE A 130 3.98 5.93 -10.72
C PHE A 130 2.48 6.16 -10.84
N PHE A 131 1.83 6.54 -9.75
CA PHE A 131 0.38 6.68 -9.70
C PHE A 131 -0.13 8.11 -9.83
N PHE A 132 0.64 9.12 -9.39
CA PHE A 132 0.13 10.47 -9.24
C PHE A 132 0.98 11.52 -9.93
N SER A 133 0.32 12.40 -10.70
CA SER A 133 0.93 13.60 -11.24
C SER A 133 0.98 14.69 -10.16
N ALA A 134 1.66 15.81 -10.47
CA ALA A 134 1.71 16.95 -9.56
C ALA A 134 0.33 17.54 -9.28
N PHE A 135 -0.56 17.50 -10.26
CA PHE A 135 -1.92 18.04 -10.11
C PHE A 135 -2.82 17.21 -9.21
N GLU A 136 -2.47 15.97 -8.98
CA GLU A 136 -3.27 15.06 -8.17
C GLU A 136 -2.91 15.13 -6.68
N ARG A 137 -1.97 15.99 -6.32
CA ARG A 137 -1.49 16.14 -4.94
C ARG A 137 -1.92 17.46 -4.34
N ILE A 138 -2.30 17.42 -3.10
CA ILE A 138 -2.67 18.62 -2.34
C ILE A 138 -1.42 19.31 -1.79
#